data_b9dbefd279ca5cf05d6db2ac6f3bb5b0
#
_entry.id   b9dbefd279ca5cf05d6db2ac6f3bb5b0
#
_cell.length_a   1.000
_cell.length_b   1.000
_cell.length_c   1.000
_cell.angle_alpha   90.00
_cell.angle_beta   90.00
_cell.angle_gamma   90.00
#
_symmetry.space_group_name_H-M   'P 1'
#
loop_
_entity.id
_entity.type
_entity.pdbx_description
1 polymer ?
#
loop_
_entity_poly.entity_id
_entity_poly.type
_entity_poly.pdbx_seq_one_letter_code
_entity_poly.pdbx_strand_id
1 'polypeptide(L)'
;MRNIFIEGIQGSGKSTLVNAISNSIPELHICREGDYSPIDLAWCTWMSKQEYDTILEKYKPIGDEIVKNTVREQEHYIISYTKIITDIPKFHKELENYEVYNGRKTLPELKEIIFTRFKNFTETGYLFECSFFQNVIEDLILFHMLSDEEIIRFYRDLFELVDAREFLLLYLYTDKLEENIKIIQKERCDDAGNELWYQMMLEYMVHSPYGRKNGCSTFDDLINHLKHRQQLELSIIREIIGEKAVVLPAKEYDMDQIISFIGSRKKISYNIRYMTDKEYAFLDDFLYEAIFIPKGVEAPPSDIINAPELQVYVQDFGTQEGDICFVAEVEGKIVGAVWVRIMDDYGHVEDDVPSLAISLYKEYRGLGIGTAMMKQMLAELRNRGDQKTSLAVQKANYAVKMYKNVGFEIIDENDEEYIMTCVL
;
A
#
# COMPACT_ATOMS: atom_id res chain seq x y z
N MET A 1 6.48 -7.45 5.44
CA MET A 1 6.17 -6.51 6.55
C MET A 1 5.15 -5.52 5.99
N ARG A 2 4.15 -5.07 6.79
CA ARG A 2 3.15 -4.13 6.29
C ARG A 2 3.74 -2.75 6.02
N ASN A 3 3.06 -1.96 5.19
CA ASN A 3 3.31 -0.53 5.03
C ASN A 3 2.54 0.21 6.12
N ILE A 4 3.22 1.04 6.88
CA ILE A 4 2.70 1.70 8.06
C ILE A 4 2.57 3.19 7.75
N PHE A 5 1.38 3.73 7.95
CA PHE A 5 1.08 5.15 7.74
C PHE A 5 0.85 5.80 9.11
N ILE A 6 1.62 6.84 9.41
CA ILE A 6 1.47 7.62 10.64
C ILE A 6 0.78 8.93 10.28
N GLU A 7 -0.45 9.07 10.76
CA GLU A 7 -1.31 10.21 10.46
C GLU A 7 -1.86 10.88 11.72
N GLY A 8 -2.42 12.03 11.55
CA GLY A 8 -3.00 12.85 12.61
C GLY A 8 -2.74 14.34 12.39
N ILE A 9 -3.39 15.17 13.18
CA ILE A 9 -3.28 16.63 13.06
C ILE A 9 -1.86 17.09 13.43
N GLN A 10 -1.49 18.27 12.96
CA GLN A 10 -0.24 18.91 13.31
C GLN A 10 -0.05 18.94 14.84
N GLY A 11 1.14 18.55 15.29
CA GLY A 11 1.48 18.50 16.71
C GLY A 11 0.97 17.31 17.50
N SER A 12 0.37 16.34 16.86
CA SER A 12 -0.05 15.09 17.51
C SER A 12 1.12 14.18 17.93
N GLY A 13 2.35 14.45 17.47
CA GLY A 13 3.54 13.66 17.81
C GLY A 13 3.91 12.61 16.76
N LYS A 14 3.50 12.77 15.51
CA LYS A 14 3.79 11.85 14.40
C LYS A 14 5.28 11.53 14.26
N SER A 15 6.14 12.55 14.16
CA SER A 15 7.58 12.35 13.98
C SER A 15 8.22 11.64 15.20
N THR A 16 7.69 11.85 16.39
CA THR A 16 8.13 11.13 17.60
C THR A 16 7.78 9.64 17.50
N LEU A 17 6.57 9.31 17.06
CA LEU A 17 6.14 7.93 16.85
C LEU A 17 6.92 7.26 15.71
N VAL A 18 7.16 7.97 14.60
CA VAL A 18 8.00 7.49 13.49
C VAL A 18 9.40 7.13 14.00
N ASN A 19 10.03 8.00 14.81
CA ASN A 19 11.34 7.73 15.40
C ASN A 19 11.31 6.51 16.33
N ALA A 20 10.31 6.38 17.18
CA ALA A 20 10.19 5.26 18.10
C ALA A 20 10.01 3.93 17.37
N ILE A 21 9.16 3.89 16.34
CA ILE A 21 8.96 2.69 15.50
C ILE A 21 10.23 2.35 14.72
N SER A 22 10.89 3.32 14.09
CA SER A 22 12.11 3.08 13.31
C SER A 22 13.27 2.56 14.16
N ASN A 23 13.38 3.02 15.40
CA ASN A 23 14.38 2.49 16.35
C ASN A 23 14.07 1.05 16.77
N SER A 24 12.80 0.69 16.85
CA SER A 24 12.35 -0.65 17.26
C SER A 24 12.35 -1.65 16.09
N ILE A 25 12.21 -1.18 14.84
CA ILE A 25 12.13 -1.97 13.62
C ILE A 25 13.04 -1.32 12.55
N PRO A 26 14.36 -1.52 12.63
CA PRO A 26 15.33 -0.85 11.74
C PRO A 26 15.22 -1.25 10.26
N GLU A 27 14.53 -2.33 9.95
CA GLU A 27 14.36 -2.85 8.59
C GLU A 27 13.32 -2.06 7.78
N LEU A 28 12.57 -1.16 8.41
CA LEU A 28 11.58 -0.33 7.73
C LEU A 28 12.25 0.75 6.87
N HIS A 29 11.74 0.91 5.65
CA HIS A 29 12.08 2.04 4.80
C HIS A 29 11.27 3.28 5.25
N ILE A 30 11.95 4.31 5.74
CA ILE A 30 11.30 5.49 6.31
C ILE A 30 11.14 6.55 5.21
N CYS A 31 9.91 7.02 5.02
CA CYS A 31 9.58 8.18 4.19
C CYS A 31 8.98 9.26 5.09
N ARG A 32 9.76 10.31 5.38
CA ARG A 32 9.29 11.47 6.15
C ARG A 32 8.68 12.51 5.23
N GLU A 33 7.92 13.40 5.80
CA GLU A 33 7.43 14.57 5.07
C GLU A 33 8.60 15.36 4.47
N GLY A 34 8.57 15.64 3.17
CA GLY A 34 9.65 16.27 2.42
C GLY A 34 10.73 15.32 1.88
N ASP A 35 10.67 14.03 2.20
CA ASP A 35 11.46 13.01 1.51
C ASP A 35 10.83 12.68 0.15
N TYR A 36 11.65 12.23 -0.81
CA TYR A 36 11.07 11.48 -1.91
C TYR A 36 10.34 10.25 -1.37
N SER A 37 9.09 10.11 -1.76
CA SER A 37 8.26 8.97 -1.38
C SER A 37 7.63 8.35 -2.63
N PRO A 38 7.50 7.02 -2.72
CA PRO A 38 6.88 6.38 -3.88
C PRO A 38 5.37 6.65 -4.00
N ILE A 39 4.72 7.19 -2.97
CA ILE A 39 3.27 7.43 -2.93
C ILE A 39 2.89 8.90 -2.75
N ASP A 40 3.69 9.68 -2.02
CA ASP A 40 3.41 11.07 -1.71
C ASP A 40 4.54 11.99 -2.20
N LEU A 41 4.22 13.20 -2.59
CA LEU A 41 5.16 14.19 -3.10
C LEU A 41 5.08 15.53 -2.34
N ALA A 42 4.70 15.49 -1.07
CA ALA A 42 4.73 16.69 -0.23
C ALA A 42 6.13 17.30 -0.20
N TRP A 43 6.21 18.61 -0.45
CA TRP A 43 7.45 19.37 -0.48
C TRP A 43 8.48 18.87 -1.52
N CYS A 44 7.99 18.25 -2.58
CA CYS A 44 8.77 17.80 -3.71
C CYS A 44 8.21 18.39 -5.00
N THR A 45 9.09 18.62 -5.97
CA THR A 45 8.66 19.07 -7.29
C THR A 45 8.12 17.93 -8.14
N TRP A 46 7.30 18.25 -9.14
CA TRP A 46 6.84 17.36 -10.20
C TRP A 46 7.07 18.05 -11.54
N MET A 47 8.27 17.90 -12.10
CA MET A 47 8.77 18.67 -13.22
C MET A 47 8.93 17.82 -14.47
N SER A 48 8.64 18.42 -15.63
CA SER A 48 9.11 17.93 -16.92
C SER A 48 10.64 18.07 -17.04
N LYS A 49 11.24 17.37 -17.99
CA LYS A 49 12.68 17.52 -18.27
C LYS A 49 13.07 18.96 -18.59
N GLN A 50 12.25 19.68 -19.37
CA GLN A 50 12.54 21.06 -19.76
C GLN A 50 12.56 22.01 -18.54
N GLU A 51 11.60 21.87 -17.63
CA GLU A 51 11.55 22.65 -16.38
C GLU A 51 12.75 22.34 -15.50
N TYR A 52 13.09 21.06 -15.34
CA TYR A 52 14.25 20.62 -14.58
C TYR A 52 15.57 21.19 -15.13
N ASP A 53 15.79 21.10 -16.46
CA ASP A 53 16.98 21.65 -17.12
C ASP A 53 17.06 23.19 -16.92
N THR A 54 15.91 23.87 -16.94
CA THR A 54 15.82 25.32 -16.68
C THR A 54 16.24 25.67 -15.24
N ILE A 55 15.81 24.90 -14.27
CA ILE A 55 16.19 25.06 -12.85
C ILE A 55 17.67 24.77 -12.66
N LEU A 56 18.22 23.72 -13.26
CA LEU A 56 19.65 23.40 -13.17
C LEU A 56 20.53 24.53 -13.76
N GLU A 57 20.17 25.08 -14.90
CA GLU A 57 20.92 26.16 -15.49
C GLU A 57 20.86 27.47 -14.66
N LYS A 58 19.65 27.77 -14.14
CA LYS A 58 19.44 28.97 -13.32
C LYS A 58 20.18 28.89 -11.99
N TYR A 59 20.20 27.73 -11.36
CA TYR A 59 20.81 27.50 -10.04
C TYR A 59 22.11 26.70 -10.14
N LYS A 60 22.85 26.88 -11.21
CA LYS A 60 24.13 26.22 -11.50
C LYS A 60 25.12 26.16 -10.33
N PRO A 61 25.26 27.20 -9.47
CA PRO A 61 26.17 27.13 -8.32
C PRO A 61 25.86 26.01 -7.31
N ILE A 62 24.61 25.54 -7.24
CA ILE A 62 24.16 24.42 -6.38
C ILE A 62 23.63 23.24 -7.20
N GLY A 63 24.01 23.16 -8.48
CA GLY A 63 23.54 22.11 -9.41
C GLY A 63 23.78 20.70 -8.90
N ASP A 64 24.93 20.42 -8.30
CA ASP A 64 25.27 19.12 -7.74
C ASP A 64 24.34 18.73 -6.58
N GLU A 65 23.98 19.67 -5.71
CA GLU A 65 23.01 19.40 -4.62
C GLU A 65 21.59 19.20 -5.16
N ILE A 66 21.21 19.90 -6.23
CA ILE A 66 19.93 19.66 -6.91
C ILE A 66 19.91 18.24 -7.49
N VAL A 67 20.94 17.85 -8.24
CA VAL A 67 21.04 16.50 -8.84
C VAL A 67 21.00 15.42 -7.77
N LYS A 68 21.73 15.59 -6.68
CA LYS A 68 21.78 14.64 -5.56
C LYS A 68 20.42 14.42 -4.88
N ASN A 69 19.59 15.47 -4.83
CA ASN A 69 18.24 15.43 -4.23
C ASN A 69 17.13 15.23 -5.28
N THR A 70 17.48 14.75 -6.47
CA THR A 70 16.53 14.50 -7.56
C THR A 70 16.34 13.01 -7.80
N VAL A 71 15.08 12.58 -7.92
CA VAL A 71 14.72 11.27 -8.42
C VAL A 71 14.00 11.44 -9.77
N ARG A 72 14.34 10.62 -10.75
CA ARG A 72 13.62 10.56 -12.02
C ARG A 72 12.59 9.44 -11.99
N GLU A 73 11.33 9.80 -12.24
CA GLU A 73 10.24 8.85 -12.45
C GLU A 73 9.69 9.02 -13.86
N GLN A 74 9.90 8.04 -14.72
CA GLN A 74 9.48 8.09 -16.12
C GLN A 74 9.95 9.38 -16.80
N GLU A 75 9.03 10.30 -17.14
CA GLU A 75 9.30 11.58 -17.78
C GLU A 75 9.40 12.76 -16.77
N HIS A 76 9.25 12.50 -15.46
CA HIS A 76 9.24 13.52 -14.43
C HIS A 76 10.51 13.52 -13.59
N TYR A 77 10.90 14.72 -13.13
CA TYR A 77 12.03 14.99 -12.26
C TYR A 77 11.50 15.54 -10.94
N ILE A 78 11.79 14.81 -9.86
CA ILE A 78 11.28 15.06 -8.52
C ILE A 78 12.43 15.51 -7.65
N ILE A 79 12.45 16.79 -7.27
CA ILE A 79 13.46 17.37 -6.38
C ILE A 79 12.87 17.46 -4.97
N SER A 80 13.48 16.80 -3.99
CA SER A 80 13.22 17.04 -2.57
C SER A 80 13.89 18.34 -2.13
N TYR A 81 13.33 19.45 -2.56
CA TYR A 81 14.00 20.74 -2.52
C TYR A 81 14.20 21.32 -1.12
N THR A 82 13.38 20.93 -0.15
CA THR A 82 13.51 21.34 1.25
C THR A 82 14.75 20.75 1.93
N LYS A 83 15.36 19.71 1.35
CA LYS A 83 16.64 19.14 1.80
C LYS A 83 17.86 19.91 1.32
N ILE A 84 17.68 20.81 0.36
CA ILE A 84 18.77 21.62 -0.19
C ILE A 84 18.92 22.87 0.66
N ILE A 85 19.95 22.90 1.49
CA ILE A 85 20.28 24.07 2.32
C ILE A 85 21.08 25.05 1.46
N THR A 86 20.56 26.26 1.25
CA THR A 86 21.19 27.29 0.42
C THR A 86 20.75 28.68 0.83
N ASP A 87 21.69 29.64 0.71
CA ASP A 87 21.43 31.08 0.92
C ASP A 87 20.99 31.79 -0.37
N ILE A 88 20.80 31.06 -1.48
CA ILE A 88 20.36 31.66 -2.73
C ILE A 88 18.91 32.15 -2.56
N PRO A 89 18.68 33.47 -2.68
CA PRO A 89 17.35 34.02 -2.44
C PRO A 89 16.31 33.43 -3.40
N LYS A 90 15.11 33.19 -2.87
CA LYS A 90 13.94 32.69 -3.62
C LYS A 90 14.06 31.27 -4.21
N PHE A 91 15.14 30.53 -3.98
CA PHE A 91 15.29 29.15 -4.48
C PHE A 91 14.08 28.27 -4.10
N HIS A 92 13.84 28.12 -2.80
CA HIS A 92 12.71 27.29 -2.31
C HIS A 92 11.37 27.82 -2.82
N LYS A 93 11.16 29.15 -2.76
CA LYS A 93 9.91 29.79 -3.21
C LYS A 93 9.62 29.58 -4.70
N GLU A 94 10.65 29.43 -5.52
CA GLU A 94 10.48 29.12 -6.93
C GLU A 94 10.10 27.64 -7.13
N LEU A 95 10.74 26.73 -6.39
CA LEU A 95 10.47 25.30 -6.52
C LEU A 95 9.08 24.91 -6.00
N GLU A 96 8.50 25.63 -5.04
CA GLU A 96 7.11 25.48 -4.64
C GLU A 96 6.12 25.56 -5.81
N ASN A 97 6.45 26.29 -6.91
CA ASN A 97 5.55 26.40 -8.05
C ASN A 97 5.41 25.09 -8.85
N TYR A 98 6.31 24.14 -8.62
CA TYR A 98 6.33 22.84 -9.29
C TYR A 98 5.83 21.69 -8.42
N GLU A 99 5.26 21.98 -7.24
CA GLU A 99 4.63 20.97 -6.40
C GLU A 99 3.35 20.41 -7.03
N VAL A 100 2.88 19.29 -6.50
CA VAL A 100 1.58 18.70 -6.88
C VAL A 100 0.42 19.25 -6.05
N TYR A 101 0.70 19.67 -4.82
CA TYR A 101 -0.28 20.25 -3.87
C TYR A 101 -0.39 21.78 -3.98
N ASN A 102 -1.11 22.37 -3.04
CA ASN A 102 -1.28 23.82 -2.90
C ASN A 102 -2.03 24.45 -4.08
N GLY A 103 -2.96 23.68 -4.67
CA GLY A 103 -3.72 24.11 -5.85
C GLY A 103 -2.86 24.30 -7.11
N ARG A 104 -1.68 23.71 -7.16
CA ARG A 104 -0.78 23.78 -8.33
C ARG A 104 -1.22 22.87 -9.48
N LYS A 105 -2.03 21.86 -9.17
CA LYS A 105 -2.64 20.96 -10.17
C LYS A 105 -4.15 21.14 -10.15
N THR A 106 -4.78 20.87 -11.26
CA THR A 106 -6.26 20.71 -11.30
C THR A 106 -6.65 19.44 -10.56
N LEU A 107 -7.89 19.36 -10.08
CA LEU A 107 -8.37 18.17 -9.37
C LEU A 107 -8.21 16.85 -10.16
N PRO A 108 -8.50 16.81 -11.49
CA PRO A 108 -8.23 15.61 -12.30
C PRO A 108 -6.75 15.23 -12.34
N GLU A 109 -5.84 16.20 -12.52
CA GLU A 109 -4.39 15.95 -12.55
C GLU A 109 -3.88 15.47 -11.19
N LEU A 110 -4.31 16.10 -10.09
CA LEU A 110 -3.98 15.68 -8.72
C LEU A 110 -4.44 14.25 -8.48
N LYS A 111 -5.70 13.93 -8.82
CA LYS A 111 -6.26 12.59 -8.69
C LYS A 111 -5.46 11.58 -9.51
N GLU A 112 -5.12 11.88 -10.75
CA GLU A 112 -4.33 11.00 -11.62
C GLU A 112 -2.95 10.70 -11.02
N ILE A 113 -2.23 11.73 -10.56
CA ILE A 113 -0.90 11.57 -9.95
C ILE A 113 -0.99 10.67 -8.71
N ILE A 114 -1.86 11.01 -7.74
CA ILE A 114 -1.98 10.27 -6.49
C ILE A 114 -2.41 8.82 -6.75
N PHE A 115 -3.46 8.61 -7.55
CA PHE A 115 -4.00 7.28 -7.81
C PHE A 115 -3.02 6.39 -8.56
N THR A 116 -2.30 6.95 -9.55
CA THR A 116 -1.27 6.22 -10.28
C THR A 116 -0.14 5.77 -9.35
N ARG A 117 0.32 6.64 -8.44
CA ARG A 117 1.38 6.32 -7.48
C ARG A 117 0.95 5.23 -6.51
N PHE A 118 -0.22 5.33 -5.90
CA PHE A 118 -0.76 4.28 -5.02
C PHE A 118 -1.00 2.96 -5.76
N LYS A 119 -1.51 3.01 -7.00
CA LYS A 119 -1.73 1.83 -7.84
C LYS A 119 -0.43 1.10 -8.18
N ASN A 120 0.64 1.85 -8.48
CA ASN A 120 1.92 1.30 -8.92
C ASN A 120 2.82 0.88 -7.74
N PHE A 121 2.51 1.33 -6.54
CA PHE A 121 3.29 1.00 -5.36
C PHE A 121 2.95 -0.41 -4.87
N THR A 122 3.87 -1.35 -5.07
CA THR A 122 3.70 -2.77 -4.72
C THR A 122 4.69 -3.25 -3.65
N GLU A 123 5.58 -2.38 -3.22
CA GLU A 123 6.58 -2.69 -2.19
C GLU A 123 5.96 -2.74 -0.79
N THR A 124 6.68 -3.36 0.14
CA THR A 124 6.25 -3.53 1.54
C THR A 124 7.36 -3.18 2.51
N GLY A 125 7.01 -2.92 3.76
CA GLY A 125 7.99 -2.59 4.80
C GLY A 125 8.37 -1.11 4.83
N TYR A 126 7.47 -0.23 4.41
CA TYR A 126 7.63 1.21 4.49
C TYR A 126 6.94 1.78 5.73
N LEU A 127 7.54 2.84 6.27
CA LEU A 127 6.97 3.68 7.33
C LEU A 127 6.83 5.10 6.77
N PHE A 128 5.59 5.50 6.53
CA PHE A 128 5.23 6.78 5.92
C PHE A 128 4.75 7.77 6.98
N GLU A 129 5.27 8.99 6.95
CA GLU A 129 4.81 10.11 7.76
C GLU A 129 3.98 11.07 6.91
N CYS A 130 2.74 11.37 7.30
CA CYS A 130 1.84 12.35 6.65
C CYS A 130 1.47 12.06 5.19
N SER A 131 1.65 10.84 4.69
CA SER A 131 1.58 10.54 3.25
C SER A 131 0.21 10.04 2.76
N PHE A 132 -0.76 9.87 3.65
CA PHE A 132 -2.08 9.37 3.28
C PHE A 132 -3.19 10.41 3.44
N PHE A 133 -3.23 11.15 4.55
CA PHE A 133 -4.26 12.13 4.82
C PHE A 133 -3.79 13.58 4.68
N GLN A 134 -2.76 13.97 5.42
CA GLN A 134 -2.47 15.36 5.71
C GLN A 134 -2.44 16.25 4.47
N ASN A 135 -1.56 15.97 3.52
CA ASN A 135 -1.32 16.84 2.37
C ASN A 135 -2.47 16.77 1.36
N VAL A 136 -3.02 15.58 1.15
CA VAL A 136 -4.12 15.34 0.23
C VAL A 136 -5.40 16.04 0.71
N ILE A 137 -5.80 15.83 1.97
CA ILE A 137 -7.04 16.42 2.51
C ILE A 137 -6.95 17.94 2.59
N GLU A 138 -5.79 18.47 2.99
CA GLU A 138 -5.58 19.93 3.00
C GLU A 138 -5.77 20.52 1.60
N ASP A 139 -5.21 19.91 0.57
CA ASP A 139 -5.34 20.40 -0.80
C ASP A 139 -6.80 20.30 -1.30
N LEU A 140 -7.47 19.18 -1.02
CA LEU A 140 -8.87 18.98 -1.39
C LEU A 140 -9.81 19.97 -0.71
N ILE A 141 -9.61 20.30 0.57
CA ILE A 141 -10.43 21.29 1.29
C ILE A 141 -10.05 22.70 0.89
N LEU A 142 -8.77 23.08 1.02
CA LEU A 142 -8.35 24.47 0.95
C LEU A 142 -8.29 25.01 -0.48
N PHE A 143 -7.91 24.19 -1.44
CA PHE A 143 -7.67 24.64 -2.82
C PHE A 143 -8.73 24.16 -3.80
N HIS A 144 -9.24 22.94 -3.64
CA HIS A 144 -10.30 22.41 -4.50
C HIS A 144 -11.71 22.62 -3.93
N MET A 145 -11.82 23.01 -2.64
CA MET A 145 -13.08 23.33 -1.94
C MET A 145 -14.15 22.23 -2.07
N LEU A 146 -13.69 20.97 -2.00
CA LEU A 146 -14.59 19.82 -2.04
C LEU A 146 -15.40 19.70 -0.74
N SER A 147 -16.62 19.16 -0.86
CA SER A 147 -17.42 18.76 0.29
C SER A 147 -16.87 17.50 0.97
N ASP A 148 -17.27 17.24 2.20
CA ASP A 148 -16.88 16.05 2.94
C ASP A 148 -17.26 14.77 2.19
N GLU A 149 -18.45 14.73 1.57
CA GLU A 149 -18.91 13.59 0.78
C GLU A 149 -18.05 13.34 -0.47
N GLU A 150 -17.58 14.41 -1.12
CA GLU A 150 -16.68 14.30 -2.27
C GLU A 150 -15.30 13.77 -1.85
N ILE A 151 -14.79 14.24 -0.70
CA ILE A 151 -13.51 13.77 -0.13
C ILE A 151 -13.63 12.31 0.32
N ILE A 152 -14.70 11.92 1.01
CA ILE A 152 -14.96 10.53 1.40
C ILE A 152 -15.03 9.65 0.15
N ARG A 153 -15.66 10.09 -0.94
CA ARG A 153 -15.70 9.36 -2.22
C ARG A 153 -14.31 9.24 -2.83
N PHE A 154 -13.53 10.32 -2.83
CA PHE A 154 -12.13 10.29 -3.31
C PHE A 154 -11.32 9.22 -2.57
N TYR A 155 -11.45 9.15 -1.23
CA TYR A 155 -10.72 8.14 -0.43
C TYR A 155 -11.26 6.72 -0.61
N ARG A 156 -12.54 6.55 -0.90
CA ARG A 156 -13.10 5.23 -1.24
C ARG A 156 -12.47 4.71 -2.53
N ASP A 157 -12.45 5.53 -3.58
CA ASP A 157 -11.81 5.20 -4.86
C ASP A 157 -10.31 4.95 -4.68
N LEU A 158 -9.62 5.76 -3.87
CA LEU A 158 -8.18 5.61 -3.60
C LEU A 158 -7.88 4.32 -2.85
N PHE A 159 -8.66 4.00 -1.82
CA PHE A 159 -8.42 2.82 -0.98
C PHE A 159 -8.67 1.50 -1.73
N GLU A 160 -9.51 1.50 -2.76
CA GLU A 160 -9.66 0.35 -3.67
C GLU A 160 -8.37 0.01 -4.43
N LEU A 161 -7.48 0.98 -4.63
CA LEU A 161 -6.18 0.77 -5.29
C LEU A 161 -5.09 0.29 -4.34
N VAL A 162 -5.30 0.43 -3.02
CA VAL A 162 -4.33 0.05 -1.99
C VAL A 162 -4.46 -1.45 -1.70
N ASP A 163 -3.33 -2.16 -1.59
CA ASP A 163 -3.38 -3.51 -1.03
C ASP A 163 -3.66 -3.46 0.47
N ALA A 164 -4.94 -3.57 0.82
CA ALA A 164 -5.39 -3.49 2.21
C ALA A 164 -4.74 -4.53 3.14
N ARG A 165 -4.15 -5.62 2.61
CA ARG A 165 -3.43 -6.64 3.40
C ARG A 165 -2.11 -6.13 3.91
N GLU A 166 -1.46 -5.26 3.14
CA GLU A 166 -0.16 -4.68 3.46
C GLU A 166 -0.28 -3.26 4.04
N PHE A 167 -1.49 -2.75 4.22
CA PHE A 167 -1.78 -1.42 4.75
C PHE A 167 -2.05 -1.46 6.27
N LEU A 168 -1.45 -0.52 7.00
CA LEU A 168 -1.71 -0.26 8.42
C LEU A 168 -1.65 1.23 8.68
N LEU A 169 -2.74 1.80 9.17
CA LEU A 169 -2.82 3.19 9.59
C LEU A 169 -2.74 3.30 11.12
N LEU A 170 -1.79 4.07 11.63
CA LEU A 170 -1.73 4.51 13.02
C LEU A 170 -2.11 5.99 13.05
N TYR A 171 -3.27 6.29 13.58
CA TYR A 171 -3.83 7.64 13.62
C TYR A 171 -3.73 8.23 15.01
N LEU A 172 -3.00 9.35 15.15
CA LEU A 172 -2.83 10.05 16.42
C LEU A 172 -3.97 11.06 16.63
N TYR A 173 -4.91 10.71 17.48
CA TYR A 173 -6.08 11.51 17.85
C TYR A 173 -5.83 12.35 19.09
N THR A 174 -6.36 13.56 19.11
CA THR A 174 -6.41 14.40 20.32
C THR A 174 -7.75 15.17 20.40
N ASP A 175 -8.31 15.21 21.59
CA ASP A 175 -9.41 16.10 21.96
C ASP A 175 -8.91 17.49 22.41
N LYS A 176 -7.60 17.59 22.73
CA LYS A 176 -6.93 18.81 23.19
C LYS A 176 -6.18 19.52 22.04
N LEU A 177 -6.79 19.55 20.85
CA LEU A 177 -6.15 20.08 19.65
C LEU A 177 -5.65 21.51 19.84
N GLU A 178 -6.47 22.38 20.37
CA GLU A 178 -6.13 23.80 20.63
C GLU A 178 -4.92 23.93 21.57
N GLU A 179 -4.89 23.15 22.68
CA GLU A 179 -3.78 23.15 23.62
C GLU A 179 -2.48 22.65 22.93
N ASN A 180 -2.59 21.60 22.14
CA ASN A 180 -1.44 21.06 21.41
C ASN A 180 -0.88 22.07 20.39
N ILE A 181 -1.73 22.77 19.65
CA ILE A 181 -1.28 23.81 18.72
C ILE A 181 -0.61 24.98 19.46
N LYS A 182 -1.15 25.43 20.61
CA LYS A 182 -0.51 26.45 21.44
C LYS A 182 0.85 26.03 21.99
N ILE A 183 1.04 24.74 22.29
CA ILE A 183 2.35 24.21 22.71
C ILE A 183 3.36 24.31 21.57
N ILE A 184 2.99 23.83 20.37
CA ILE A 184 3.86 23.86 19.20
C ILE A 184 4.18 25.29 18.77
N GLN A 185 3.21 26.18 18.85
CA GLN A 185 3.39 27.60 18.60
C GLN A 185 4.57 28.16 19.40
N LYS A 186 4.67 27.77 20.68
CA LYS A 186 5.77 28.16 21.57
C LYS A 186 7.09 27.40 21.30
N GLU A 187 6.99 26.10 20.98
CA GLU A 187 8.17 25.26 20.72
C GLU A 187 8.87 25.59 19.38
N ARG A 188 8.13 26.12 18.41
CA ARG A 188 8.63 26.45 17.06
C ARG A 188 8.79 27.95 16.84
N CYS A 189 9.22 28.67 17.86
CA CYS A 189 9.68 30.05 17.74
C CYS A 189 11.13 30.11 17.25
N ASP A 190 11.48 31.22 16.56
CA ASP A 190 12.88 31.52 16.32
C ASP A 190 13.60 32.02 17.59
N ASP A 191 14.91 32.24 17.52
CA ASP A 191 15.73 32.73 18.64
C ASP A 191 15.26 34.09 19.17
N ALA A 192 14.48 34.85 18.42
CA ALA A 192 13.89 36.12 18.80
C ALA A 192 12.49 35.98 19.39
N GLY A 193 11.96 34.77 19.49
CA GLY A 193 10.61 34.46 19.99
C GLY A 193 9.49 34.69 18.98
N ASN A 194 9.79 34.82 17.68
CA ASN A 194 8.78 34.98 16.66
C ASN A 194 8.16 33.60 16.35
N GLU A 195 6.84 33.52 16.32
CA GLU A 195 6.05 32.31 16.10
C GLU A 195 5.88 32.03 14.59
N LEU A 196 6.99 31.88 13.86
CA LEU A 196 7.01 31.79 12.39
C LEU A 196 6.15 30.65 11.86
N TRP A 197 6.20 29.48 12.51
CA TRP A 197 5.43 28.31 12.07
C TRP A 197 3.92 28.54 12.14
N TYR A 198 3.44 29.14 13.21
CA TYR A 198 2.04 29.48 13.37
C TYR A 198 1.57 30.48 12.33
N GLN A 199 2.34 31.55 12.11
CA GLN A 199 2.05 32.56 11.10
C GLN A 199 1.94 31.93 9.72
N MET A 200 2.88 31.06 9.36
CA MET A 200 2.85 30.35 8.07
C MET A 200 1.60 29.49 7.92
N MET A 201 1.19 28.74 8.93
CA MET A 201 -0.03 27.92 8.86
C MET A 201 -1.29 28.76 8.72
N LEU A 202 -1.40 29.84 9.48
CA LEU A 202 -2.53 30.75 9.40
C LEU A 202 -2.59 31.42 8.02
N GLU A 203 -1.48 31.98 7.54
CA GLU A 203 -1.38 32.59 6.21
C GLU A 203 -1.70 31.60 5.10
N TYR A 204 -1.24 30.37 5.19
CA TYR A 204 -1.53 29.31 4.23
C TYR A 204 -3.06 29.07 4.11
N MET A 205 -3.78 28.94 5.23
CA MET A 205 -5.21 28.80 5.23
C MET A 205 -5.92 30.06 4.74
N VAL A 206 -5.56 31.24 5.26
CA VAL A 206 -6.19 32.54 4.93
C VAL A 206 -6.07 32.86 3.44
N HIS A 207 -4.91 32.60 2.84
CA HIS A 207 -4.66 32.87 1.43
C HIS A 207 -5.17 31.79 0.47
N SER A 208 -5.67 30.67 0.99
CA SER A 208 -6.31 29.64 0.16
C SER A 208 -7.64 30.12 -0.44
N PRO A 209 -8.14 29.50 -1.52
CA PRO A 209 -9.48 29.75 -2.02
C PRO A 209 -10.58 29.57 -0.95
N TYR A 210 -10.45 28.53 -0.12
CA TYR A 210 -11.35 28.25 0.99
C TYR A 210 -11.35 29.38 2.04
N GLY A 211 -10.16 29.78 2.49
CA GLY A 211 -10.01 30.82 3.51
C GLY A 211 -10.57 32.17 3.05
N ARG A 212 -10.29 32.56 1.80
CA ARG A 212 -10.85 33.77 1.20
C ARG A 212 -12.38 33.73 1.09
N LYS A 213 -12.94 32.60 0.64
CA LYS A 213 -14.39 32.42 0.49
C LYS A 213 -15.10 32.49 1.83
N ASN A 214 -14.52 31.95 2.88
CA ASN A 214 -15.13 31.87 4.20
C ASN A 214 -14.71 33.02 5.14
N GLY A 215 -13.86 33.94 4.71
CA GLY A 215 -13.40 35.08 5.50
C GLY A 215 -12.51 34.70 6.68
N CYS A 216 -11.80 33.57 6.58
CA CYS A 216 -10.92 33.10 7.64
C CYS A 216 -9.76 34.11 7.86
N SER A 217 -9.45 34.40 9.12
CA SER A 217 -8.41 35.38 9.47
C SER A 217 -7.83 35.23 10.87
N THR A 218 -8.36 34.31 11.68
CA THR A 218 -8.06 34.18 13.10
C THR A 218 -7.50 32.80 13.49
N PHE A 219 -6.94 32.74 14.68
CA PHE A 219 -6.54 31.48 15.30
C PHE A 219 -7.72 30.50 15.43
N ASP A 220 -8.88 31.02 15.83
CA ASP A 220 -10.07 30.19 16.01
C ASP A 220 -10.54 29.59 14.67
N ASP A 221 -10.40 30.31 13.56
CA ASP A 221 -10.66 29.77 12.21
C ASP A 221 -9.73 28.60 11.87
N LEU A 222 -8.43 28.75 12.18
CA LEU A 222 -7.44 27.67 12.00
C LEU A 222 -7.78 26.45 12.86
N ILE A 223 -8.11 26.65 14.14
CA ILE A 223 -8.49 25.56 15.05
C ILE A 223 -9.77 24.87 14.58
N ASN A 224 -10.75 25.62 14.11
CA ASN A 224 -12.01 25.05 13.58
C ASN A 224 -11.74 24.25 12.31
N HIS A 225 -10.88 24.72 11.41
CA HIS A 225 -10.45 23.98 10.23
C HIS A 225 -9.75 22.66 10.61
N LEU A 226 -8.80 22.68 11.54
CA LEU A 226 -8.10 21.48 12.00
C LEU A 226 -9.01 20.49 12.72
N LYS A 227 -9.98 20.96 13.49
CA LYS A 227 -11.02 20.11 14.11
C LYS A 227 -11.91 19.46 13.04
N HIS A 228 -12.35 20.23 12.06
CA HIS A 228 -13.12 19.71 10.92
C HIS A 228 -12.33 18.63 10.18
N ARG A 229 -11.06 18.89 9.83
CA ARG A 229 -10.20 17.91 9.18
C ARG A 229 -10.06 16.63 10.01
N GLN A 230 -9.82 16.74 11.31
CA GLN A 230 -9.73 15.56 12.20
C GLN A 230 -11.00 14.72 12.18
N GLN A 231 -12.18 15.35 12.20
CA GLN A 231 -13.45 14.63 12.15
C GLN A 231 -13.66 13.95 10.78
N LEU A 232 -13.27 14.59 9.70
CA LEU A 232 -13.33 14.01 8.36
C LEU A 232 -12.39 12.81 8.23
N GLU A 233 -11.14 12.92 8.70
CA GLU A 233 -10.16 11.82 8.73
C GLU A 233 -10.69 10.62 9.54
N LEU A 234 -11.31 10.86 10.71
CA LEU A 234 -11.93 9.81 11.52
C LEU A 234 -13.17 9.18 10.81
N SER A 235 -13.91 9.94 10.04
CA SER A 235 -15.03 9.42 9.25
C SER A 235 -14.53 8.50 8.14
N ILE A 236 -13.45 8.88 7.43
CA ILE A 236 -12.79 8.04 6.43
C ILE A 236 -12.25 6.75 7.07
N ILE A 237 -11.62 6.85 8.24
CA ILE A 237 -11.14 5.68 8.99
C ILE A 237 -12.31 4.73 9.28
N ARG A 238 -13.40 5.23 9.83
CA ARG A 238 -14.56 4.43 10.23
C ARG A 238 -15.28 3.80 9.05
N GLU A 239 -15.47 4.54 7.95
CA GLU A 239 -16.31 4.14 6.84
C GLU A 239 -15.58 3.34 5.76
N ILE A 240 -14.26 3.52 5.63
CA ILE A 240 -13.48 2.97 4.51
C ILE A 240 -12.36 2.06 4.99
N ILE A 241 -11.53 2.52 5.93
CA ILE A 241 -10.30 1.80 6.34
C ILE A 241 -10.62 0.69 7.35
N GLY A 242 -11.53 0.95 8.28
CA GLY A 242 -11.99 -0.02 9.27
C GLY A 242 -10.87 -0.58 10.13
N GLU A 243 -10.80 -1.91 10.24
CA GLU A 243 -9.84 -2.63 11.08
C GLU A 243 -8.36 -2.50 10.64
N LYS A 244 -8.09 -1.86 9.50
CA LYS A 244 -6.73 -1.55 9.06
C LYS A 244 -6.16 -0.27 9.68
N ALA A 245 -6.95 0.40 10.50
CA ALA A 245 -6.54 1.57 11.26
C ALA A 245 -6.60 1.32 12.77
N VAL A 246 -5.63 1.90 13.48
CA VAL A 246 -5.64 2.01 14.95
C VAL A 246 -5.62 3.48 15.29
N VAL A 247 -6.64 3.93 16.00
CA VAL A 247 -6.70 5.28 16.55
C VAL A 247 -6.05 5.27 17.93
N LEU A 248 -4.98 6.02 18.09
CA LEU A 248 -4.16 6.11 19.28
C LEU A 248 -4.32 7.49 19.92
N PRO A 249 -4.39 7.61 21.26
CA PRO A 249 -4.33 8.90 21.92
C PRO A 249 -2.97 9.56 21.64
N ALA A 250 -2.98 10.79 21.14
CA ALA A 250 -1.76 11.53 20.85
C ALA A 250 -0.91 11.71 22.10
N LYS A 251 0.39 11.36 22.00
CA LYS A 251 1.38 11.44 23.10
C LYS A 251 1.15 10.50 24.31
N GLU A 252 0.08 9.71 24.31
CA GLU A 252 -0.31 8.80 25.41
C GLU A 252 -0.56 7.39 24.86
N TYR A 253 0.46 6.74 24.27
CA TYR A 253 0.36 5.41 23.71
C TYR A 253 1.44 4.47 24.24
N ASP A 254 1.13 3.18 24.26
CA ASP A 254 2.05 2.11 24.65
C ASP A 254 2.80 1.58 23.42
N MET A 255 4.13 1.75 23.42
CA MET A 255 4.99 1.31 22.30
C MET A 255 5.01 -0.21 22.15
N ASP A 256 4.97 -0.98 23.23
CA ASP A 256 4.98 -2.45 23.16
C ASP A 256 3.71 -2.96 22.48
N GLN A 257 2.56 -2.34 22.78
CA GLN A 257 1.31 -2.64 22.09
C GLN A 257 1.38 -2.26 20.61
N ILE A 258 1.94 -1.11 20.26
CA ILE A 258 2.10 -0.68 18.86
C ILE A 258 3.01 -1.66 18.11
N ILE A 259 4.16 -2.01 18.65
CA ILE A 259 5.10 -2.96 18.03
C ILE A 259 4.45 -4.35 17.87
N SER A 260 3.74 -4.80 18.90
CA SER A 260 2.96 -6.03 18.81
C SER A 260 1.92 -5.97 17.71
N PHE A 261 1.21 -4.84 17.56
CA PHE A 261 0.21 -4.65 16.52
C PHE A 261 0.83 -4.58 15.11
N ILE A 262 1.97 -3.91 14.95
CA ILE A 262 2.73 -3.89 13.69
C ILE A 262 3.19 -5.31 13.32
N GLY A 263 3.68 -6.08 14.29
CA GLY A 263 4.13 -7.47 14.11
C GLY A 263 2.97 -8.47 13.99
N SER A 264 1.81 -8.15 14.52
CA SER A 264 0.64 -9.03 14.48
C SER A 264 -0.02 -8.99 13.10
N ARG A 265 0.38 -9.88 12.19
CA ARG A 265 -0.60 -10.38 11.23
C ARG A 265 -1.69 -11.06 12.06
N LYS A 266 -2.97 -10.73 11.82
CA LYS A 266 -4.10 -11.44 12.47
C LYS A 266 -3.83 -12.94 12.32
N LYS A 267 -3.47 -13.61 13.39
CA LYS A 267 -3.15 -15.04 13.35
C LYS A 267 -4.49 -15.76 13.25
N ILE A 268 -4.95 -15.93 12.01
CA ILE A 268 -6.15 -16.72 11.78
C ILE A 268 -5.80 -18.16 12.13
N SER A 269 -6.56 -18.74 13.04
CA SER A 269 -6.49 -20.17 13.30
C SER A 269 -7.12 -20.90 12.12
N TYR A 270 -6.33 -21.72 11.47
CA TYR A 270 -6.79 -22.57 10.36
C TYR A 270 -6.31 -23.99 10.54
N ASN A 271 -7.03 -24.93 9.95
CA ASN A 271 -6.64 -26.32 9.86
C ASN A 271 -6.42 -26.69 8.39
N ILE A 272 -5.37 -27.47 8.10
CA ILE A 272 -5.15 -28.03 6.77
C ILE A 272 -5.40 -29.53 6.87
N ARG A 273 -6.31 -30.03 6.05
CA ARG A 273 -6.68 -31.44 6.00
C ARG A 273 -6.89 -31.91 4.56
N TYR A 274 -6.87 -33.21 4.36
CA TYR A 274 -7.33 -33.78 3.08
C TYR A 274 -8.75 -33.34 2.76
N MET A 275 -8.98 -33.02 1.49
CA MET A 275 -10.33 -32.85 0.95
C MET A 275 -11.05 -34.20 0.88
N THR A 276 -12.29 -34.23 1.25
CA THR A 276 -13.10 -35.46 1.14
C THR A 276 -13.81 -35.53 -0.20
N ASP A 277 -14.18 -36.75 -0.64
CA ASP A 277 -14.85 -36.98 -1.93
C ASP A 277 -16.13 -36.16 -2.09
N LYS A 278 -16.85 -35.90 -0.99
CA LYS A 278 -18.07 -35.06 -0.99
C LYS A 278 -17.82 -33.58 -1.22
N GLU A 279 -16.57 -33.16 -1.06
CA GLU A 279 -16.14 -31.75 -1.17
C GLU A 279 -15.52 -31.46 -2.53
N TYR A 280 -15.27 -32.46 -3.38
CA TYR A 280 -14.62 -32.23 -4.69
C TYR A 280 -15.37 -31.23 -5.58
N ALA A 281 -16.66 -31.06 -5.40
CA ALA A 281 -17.45 -30.05 -6.10
C ALA A 281 -16.98 -28.61 -5.81
N PHE A 282 -16.29 -28.35 -4.67
CA PHE A 282 -15.70 -27.04 -4.39
C PHE A 282 -14.48 -26.73 -5.26
N LEU A 283 -13.88 -27.72 -5.92
CA LEU A 283 -12.75 -27.50 -6.80
C LEU A 283 -13.10 -26.59 -8.00
N ASP A 284 -14.33 -26.56 -8.45
CA ASP A 284 -14.79 -25.64 -9.48
C ASP A 284 -14.66 -24.18 -9.01
N ASP A 285 -15.08 -23.88 -7.78
CA ASP A 285 -14.93 -22.55 -7.19
C ASP A 285 -13.45 -22.18 -7.04
N PHE A 286 -12.61 -23.12 -6.56
CA PHE A 286 -11.18 -22.89 -6.40
C PHE A 286 -10.44 -22.82 -7.72
N LEU A 287 -10.90 -23.51 -8.76
CA LEU A 287 -10.36 -23.36 -10.11
C LEU A 287 -10.61 -21.93 -10.63
N TYR A 288 -11.81 -21.38 -10.43
CA TYR A 288 -12.10 -19.99 -10.79
C TYR A 288 -11.23 -19.00 -9.99
N GLU A 289 -11.07 -19.21 -8.69
CA GLU A 289 -10.20 -18.38 -7.83
C GLU A 289 -8.70 -18.53 -8.16
N ALA A 290 -8.29 -19.60 -8.87
CA ALA A 290 -6.91 -19.78 -9.33
C ALA A 290 -6.59 -18.94 -10.58
N ILE A 291 -7.60 -18.50 -11.33
CA ILE A 291 -7.40 -17.64 -12.51
C ILE A 291 -6.84 -16.29 -12.03
N PHE A 292 -5.63 -15.98 -12.49
CA PHE A 292 -5.04 -14.68 -12.20
C PHE A 292 -5.66 -13.58 -13.05
N ILE A 293 -6.18 -12.56 -12.41
CA ILE A 293 -6.76 -11.37 -13.06
C ILE A 293 -5.84 -10.20 -12.77
N PRO A 294 -5.17 -9.64 -13.79
CA PRO A 294 -4.33 -8.46 -13.64
C PRO A 294 -5.15 -7.27 -13.09
N LYS A 295 -4.49 -6.41 -12.30
CA LYS A 295 -5.15 -5.24 -11.71
C LYS A 295 -5.73 -4.33 -12.81
N GLY A 296 -7.03 -4.02 -12.74
CA GLY A 296 -7.73 -3.17 -13.70
C GLY A 296 -8.31 -3.92 -14.91
N VAL A 297 -8.20 -5.25 -14.92
CA VAL A 297 -8.87 -6.11 -15.92
C VAL A 297 -10.16 -6.66 -15.29
N GLU A 298 -11.23 -6.69 -16.08
CA GLU A 298 -12.51 -7.27 -15.65
C GLU A 298 -12.37 -8.78 -15.49
N ALA A 299 -13.00 -9.34 -14.45
CA ALA A 299 -12.99 -10.77 -14.22
C ALA A 299 -13.73 -11.50 -15.35
N PRO A 300 -13.20 -12.61 -15.85
CA PRO A 300 -13.91 -13.42 -16.84
C PRO A 300 -15.22 -13.96 -16.23
N PRO A 301 -16.22 -14.27 -17.08
CA PRO A 301 -17.44 -14.89 -16.60
C PRO A 301 -17.15 -16.25 -15.95
N SER A 302 -17.97 -16.63 -14.96
CA SER A 302 -17.71 -17.82 -14.15
C SER A 302 -17.73 -19.14 -14.92
N ASP A 303 -18.40 -19.18 -16.07
CA ASP A 303 -18.47 -20.36 -16.96
C ASP A 303 -17.17 -20.61 -17.74
N ILE A 304 -16.17 -19.72 -17.68
CA ILE A 304 -14.84 -19.94 -18.26
C ILE A 304 -14.18 -21.23 -17.75
N ILE A 305 -14.48 -21.64 -16.52
CA ILE A 305 -13.94 -22.90 -15.95
C ILE A 305 -14.37 -24.14 -16.73
N ASN A 306 -15.45 -24.06 -17.53
CA ASN A 306 -15.92 -25.16 -18.38
C ASN A 306 -15.06 -25.34 -19.65
N ALA A 307 -14.09 -24.49 -19.89
CA ALA A 307 -13.15 -24.66 -21.01
C ALA A 307 -12.33 -25.95 -20.84
N PRO A 308 -12.16 -26.77 -21.89
CA PRO A 308 -11.48 -28.06 -21.76
C PRO A 308 -10.08 -27.96 -21.14
N GLU A 309 -9.34 -26.93 -21.48
CA GLU A 309 -7.99 -26.65 -20.97
C GLU A 309 -7.95 -26.34 -19.45
N LEU A 310 -9.07 -25.91 -18.88
CA LEU A 310 -9.22 -25.70 -17.43
C LEU A 310 -9.83 -26.91 -16.72
N GLN A 311 -10.71 -27.63 -17.41
CA GLN A 311 -11.35 -28.82 -16.83
C GLN A 311 -10.37 -29.96 -16.53
N VAL A 312 -9.21 -30.01 -17.21
CA VAL A 312 -8.16 -31.00 -16.89
C VAL A 312 -7.73 -30.98 -15.44
N TYR A 313 -7.85 -29.83 -14.75
CA TYR A 313 -7.47 -29.64 -13.36
C TYR A 313 -8.44 -30.28 -12.37
N VAL A 314 -9.73 -30.39 -12.71
CA VAL A 314 -10.80 -30.73 -11.73
C VAL A 314 -11.77 -31.80 -12.20
N GLN A 315 -11.92 -32.03 -13.53
CA GLN A 315 -12.87 -33.01 -14.04
C GLN A 315 -12.58 -34.42 -13.51
N ASP A 316 -13.60 -35.06 -12.96
CA ASP A 316 -13.50 -36.42 -12.38
C ASP A 316 -12.38 -36.54 -11.33
N PHE A 317 -12.13 -35.49 -10.54
CA PHE A 317 -11.09 -35.47 -9.52
C PHE A 317 -11.34 -36.60 -8.47
N GLY A 318 -10.24 -37.25 -8.04
CA GLY A 318 -10.28 -38.37 -7.13
C GLY A 318 -10.40 -39.73 -7.83
N THR A 319 -10.46 -39.79 -9.17
CA THR A 319 -10.50 -41.02 -9.94
C THR A 319 -9.13 -41.51 -10.40
N GLN A 320 -8.13 -40.64 -10.41
CA GLN A 320 -6.76 -40.98 -10.77
C GLN A 320 -5.93 -41.26 -9.49
N GLU A 321 -5.02 -42.23 -9.53
CA GLU A 321 -4.19 -42.63 -8.40
C GLU A 321 -3.28 -41.47 -7.91
N GLY A 322 -2.97 -40.52 -8.78
CA GLY A 322 -2.16 -39.34 -8.47
C GLY A 322 -2.93 -38.16 -7.86
N ASP A 323 -4.26 -38.19 -7.81
CA ASP A 323 -5.09 -37.07 -7.33
C ASP A 323 -4.95 -36.88 -5.81
N ILE A 324 -4.42 -35.72 -5.39
CA ILE A 324 -4.34 -35.32 -3.98
C ILE A 324 -4.84 -33.89 -3.84
N CYS A 325 -5.68 -33.65 -2.86
CA CYS A 325 -6.12 -32.31 -2.51
C CYS A 325 -6.10 -32.08 -1.00
N PHE A 326 -5.52 -30.95 -0.58
CA PHE A 326 -5.68 -30.41 0.76
C PHE A 326 -6.53 -29.16 0.73
N VAL A 327 -7.35 -28.99 1.75
CA VAL A 327 -8.14 -27.77 1.99
C VAL A 327 -7.65 -27.06 3.24
N ALA A 328 -7.73 -25.74 3.22
CA ALA A 328 -7.63 -24.93 4.43
C ALA A 328 -9.03 -24.62 4.94
N GLU A 329 -9.25 -24.84 6.23
CA GLU A 329 -10.51 -24.60 6.91
C GLU A 329 -10.32 -23.56 8.02
N VAL A 330 -11.17 -22.54 8.02
CA VAL A 330 -11.24 -21.48 9.04
C VAL A 330 -12.66 -21.48 9.60
N GLU A 331 -12.80 -21.65 10.91
CA GLU A 331 -14.10 -21.66 11.60
C GLU A 331 -15.14 -22.62 10.97
N GLY A 332 -14.68 -23.78 10.48
CA GLY A 332 -15.53 -24.78 9.83
C GLY A 332 -15.88 -24.51 8.37
N LYS A 333 -15.34 -23.44 7.77
CA LYS A 333 -15.54 -23.10 6.36
C LYS A 333 -14.27 -23.40 5.57
N ILE A 334 -14.40 -24.09 4.43
CA ILE A 334 -13.29 -24.29 3.49
C ILE A 334 -13.02 -22.93 2.80
N VAL A 335 -11.76 -22.47 2.88
CA VAL A 335 -11.36 -21.14 2.43
C VAL A 335 -10.28 -21.18 1.34
N GLY A 336 -9.74 -22.36 1.04
CA GLY A 336 -8.75 -22.55 0.00
C GLY A 336 -8.48 -24.02 -0.26
N ALA A 337 -7.98 -24.33 -1.44
CA ALA A 337 -7.56 -25.66 -1.85
C ALA A 337 -6.16 -25.60 -2.51
N VAL A 338 -5.36 -26.66 -2.30
CA VAL A 338 -4.17 -26.98 -3.06
C VAL A 338 -4.31 -28.41 -3.54
N TRP A 339 -4.12 -28.64 -4.83
CA TRP A 339 -4.30 -29.97 -5.40
C TRP A 339 -3.22 -30.28 -6.45
N VAL A 340 -2.96 -31.53 -6.65
CA VAL A 340 -2.06 -32.06 -7.68
C VAL A 340 -2.75 -33.17 -8.44
N ARG A 341 -2.37 -33.30 -9.70
CA ARG A 341 -2.83 -34.33 -10.62
C ARG A 341 -1.79 -34.52 -11.74
N ILE A 342 -1.66 -35.72 -12.28
CA ILE A 342 -0.91 -35.95 -13.51
C ILE A 342 -1.83 -35.57 -14.67
N MET A 343 -1.49 -34.54 -15.41
CA MET A 343 -2.29 -33.98 -16.50
C MET A 343 -1.43 -33.25 -17.53
N ASP A 344 -1.96 -33.15 -18.75
CA ASP A 344 -1.36 -32.37 -19.83
C ASP A 344 -1.95 -30.94 -19.76
N ASP A 345 -1.36 -30.12 -18.90
CA ASP A 345 -1.75 -28.76 -18.62
C ASP A 345 -0.67 -27.75 -19.03
N TYR A 346 -0.88 -26.47 -18.74
CA TYR A 346 0.10 -25.40 -18.96
C TYR A 346 1.41 -25.59 -18.20
N GLY A 347 1.37 -26.34 -17.08
CA GLY A 347 2.54 -26.65 -16.22
C GLY A 347 3.16 -28.02 -16.50
N HIS A 348 2.70 -28.75 -17.55
CA HIS A 348 3.21 -30.07 -17.88
C HIS A 348 4.71 -30.02 -18.22
N VAL A 349 5.46 -30.93 -17.60
CA VAL A 349 6.93 -31.06 -17.82
C VAL A 349 7.29 -32.47 -18.29
N GLU A 350 6.78 -33.49 -17.62
CA GLU A 350 6.99 -34.92 -17.93
C GLU A 350 5.75 -35.71 -17.50
N ASP A 351 5.54 -36.87 -18.14
CA ASP A 351 4.32 -37.68 -17.98
C ASP A 351 4.10 -38.26 -16.57
N ASP A 352 5.14 -38.32 -15.74
CA ASP A 352 5.10 -38.82 -14.37
C ASP A 352 5.21 -37.70 -13.31
N VAL A 353 5.23 -36.43 -13.73
CA VAL A 353 5.35 -35.26 -12.86
C VAL A 353 3.97 -34.65 -12.60
N PRO A 354 3.47 -34.68 -11.36
CA PRO A 354 2.18 -34.06 -11.06
C PRO A 354 2.25 -32.54 -11.16
N SER A 355 1.27 -31.95 -11.84
CA SER A 355 1.05 -30.50 -11.88
C SER A 355 0.23 -30.04 -10.68
N LEU A 356 0.63 -28.90 -10.11
CA LEU A 356 0.08 -28.33 -8.88
C LEU A 356 -0.74 -27.09 -9.17
N ALA A 357 -1.91 -26.99 -8.56
CA ALA A 357 -2.71 -25.77 -8.51
C ALA A 357 -3.06 -25.41 -7.06
N ILE A 358 -3.20 -24.12 -6.80
CA ILE A 358 -3.58 -23.60 -5.47
C ILE A 358 -4.38 -22.30 -5.62
N SER A 359 -5.43 -22.18 -4.83
CA SER A 359 -6.14 -20.92 -4.65
C SER A 359 -6.74 -20.77 -3.26
N LEU A 360 -7.05 -19.53 -2.90
CA LEU A 360 -7.82 -19.17 -1.71
C LEU A 360 -8.82 -18.08 -2.09
N TYR A 361 -9.93 -18.02 -1.39
CA TYR A 361 -10.81 -16.84 -1.46
C TYR A 361 -10.03 -15.57 -1.08
N LYS A 362 -10.36 -14.45 -1.72
CA LYS A 362 -9.59 -13.20 -1.64
C LYS A 362 -9.31 -12.73 -0.21
N GLU A 363 -10.31 -12.83 0.67
CA GLU A 363 -10.24 -12.41 2.07
C GLU A 363 -9.27 -13.24 2.94
N TYR A 364 -8.87 -14.42 2.46
CA TYR A 364 -7.92 -15.31 3.16
C TYR A 364 -6.52 -15.32 2.57
N ARG A 365 -6.27 -14.54 1.53
CA ARG A 365 -4.94 -14.39 0.90
C ARG A 365 -4.03 -13.52 1.77
N GLY A 366 -2.71 -13.71 1.68
CA GLY A 366 -1.71 -12.93 2.43
C GLY A 366 -1.60 -13.25 3.94
N LEU A 367 -2.35 -14.23 4.45
CA LEU A 367 -2.38 -14.62 5.86
C LEU A 367 -1.42 -15.80 6.18
N GLY A 368 -0.59 -16.19 5.24
CA GLY A 368 0.35 -17.33 5.37
C GLY A 368 -0.30 -18.70 5.10
N ILE A 369 -1.62 -18.77 4.93
CA ILE A 369 -2.36 -20.03 4.69
C ILE A 369 -1.85 -20.72 3.43
N GLY A 370 -1.74 -20.01 2.30
CA GLY A 370 -1.27 -20.57 1.03
C GLY A 370 0.14 -21.16 1.14
N THR A 371 1.06 -20.47 1.82
CA THR A 371 2.41 -21.01 2.07
C THR A 371 2.38 -22.29 2.92
N ALA A 372 1.50 -22.36 3.93
CA ALA A 372 1.36 -23.55 4.76
C ALA A 372 0.78 -24.72 3.96
N MET A 373 -0.24 -24.47 3.11
CA MET A 373 -0.84 -25.47 2.22
C MET A 373 0.20 -26.00 1.22
N MET A 374 0.99 -25.14 0.60
CA MET A 374 2.07 -25.56 -0.30
C MET A 374 3.08 -26.47 0.42
N LYS A 375 3.55 -26.08 1.61
CA LYS A 375 4.47 -26.91 2.41
C LYS A 375 3.88 -28.26 2.76
N GLN A 376 2.58 -28.32 3.09
CA GLN A 376 1.87 -29.56 3.38
C GLN A 376 1.82 -30.49 2.15
N MET A 377 1.47 -29.94 0.98
CA MET A 377 1.44 -30.68 -0.28
C MET A 377 2.81 -31.21 -0.66
N LEU A 378 3.86 -30.37 -0.60
CA LEU A 378 5.22 -30.80 -0.91
C LEU A 378 5.73 -31.88 0.06
N ALA A 379 5.35 -31.82 1.33
CA ALA A 379 5.67 -32.87 2.30
C ALA A 379 4.96 -34.20 1.96
N GLU A 380 3.70 -34.13 1.54
CA GLU A 380 2.94 -35.31 1.14
C GLU A 380 3.51 -35.99 -0.11
N LEU A 381 3.85 -35.20 -1.13
CA LEU A 381 4.48 -35.71 -2.36
C LEU A 381 5.82 -36.41 -2.05
N ARG A 382 6.66 -35.79 -1.18
CA ARG A 382 7.90 -36.45 -0.70
C ARG A 382 7.64 -37.77 0.00
N ASN A 383 6.63 -37.84 0.87
CA ASN A 383 6.28 -39.06 1.59
C ASN A 383 5.80 -40.17 0.65
N ARG A 384 5.20 -39.83 -0.47
CA ARG A 384 4.78 -40.78 -1.52
C ARG A 384 5.96 -41.25 -2.39
N GLY A 385 7.07 -40.52 -2.40
CA GLY A 385 8.24 -40.84 -3.20
C GLY A 385 8.29 -40.14 -4.56
N ASP A 386 7.40 -39.16 -4.78
CA ASP A 386 7.46 -38.30 -5.96
C ASP A 386 8.80 -37.53 -5.97
N GLN A 387 9.42 -37.39 -7.14
CA GLN A 387 10.72 -36.75 -7.25
C GLN A 387 10.64 -35.25 -7.46
N LYS A 388 9.58 -34.80 -8.11
CA LYS A 388 9.33 -33.38 -8.41
C LYS A 388 7.85 -33.12 -8.67
N THR A 389 7.48 -31.85 -8.63
CA THR A 389 6.16 -31.35 -9.05
C THR A 389 6.34 -30.07 -9.86
N SER A 390 5.37 -29.75 -10.71
CA SER A 390 5.42 -28.56 -11.58
C SER A 390 4.19 -27.67 -11.38
N LEU A 391 4.27 -26.45 -11.90
CA LEU A 391 3.14 -25.52 -12.05
C LEU A 391 3.44 -24.50 -13.16
N ALA A 392 2.39 -23.95 -13.75
CA ALA A 392 2.47 -22.73 -14.54
C ALA A 392 1.96 -21.53 -13.73
N VAL A 393 2.56 -20.35 -13.95
CA VAL A 393 2.14 -19.13 -13.26
C VAL A 393 2.39 -17.90 -14.11
N GLN A 394 1.43 -17.00 -14.20
CA GLN A 394 1.63 -15.73 -14.89
C GLN A 394 2.71 -14.88 -14.23
N LYS A 395 3.59 -14.28 -15.03
CA LYS A 395 4.76 -13.48 -14.59
C LYS A 395 4.35 -12.33 -13.66
N ALA A 396 3.17 -11.73 -13.91
CA ALA A 396 2.61 -10.65 -13.09
C ALA A 396 1.97 -11.12 -11.78
N ASN A 397 1.86 -12.43 -11.55
CA ASN A 397 1.23 -12.97 -10.35
C ASN A 397 2.17 -12.86 -9.14
N TYR A 398 1.71 -12.20 -8.08
CA TYR A 398 2.44 -12.08 -6.81
C TYR A 398 2.82 -13.45 -6.18
N ALA A 399 2.10 -14.53 -6.52
CA ALA A 399 2.36 -15.87 -6.02
C ALA A 399 3.71 -16.44 -6.47
N VAL A 400 4.34 -15.91 -7.53
CA VAL A 400 5.69 -16.30 -7.97
C VAL A 400 6.70 -16.23 -6.82
N LYS A 401 6.63 -15.17 -6.00
CA LYS A 401 7.49 -15.03 -4.82
C LYS A 401 7.25 -16.15 -3.79
N MET A 402 6.00 -16.52 -3.57
CA MET A 402 5.65 -17.63 -2.66
C MET A 402 6.20 -18.96 -3.17
N TYR A 403 6.03 -19.26 -4.45
CA TYR A 403 6.54 -20.49 -5.06
C TYR A 403 8.07 -20.60 -4.93
N LYS A 404 8.81 -19.53 -5.25
CA LYS A 404 10.26 -19.47 -5.04
C LYS A 404 10.64 -19.72 -3.57
N ASN A 405 9.92 -19.14 -2.62
CA ASN A 405 10.19 -19.30 -1.19
C ASN A 405 9.93 -20.72 -0.65
N VAL A 406 9.13 -21.53 -1.33
CA VAL A 406 8.88 -22.92 -0.94
C VAL A 406 9.70 -23.93 -1.77
N GLY A 407 10.57 -23.44 -2.65
CA GLY A 407 11.54 -24.27 -3.36
C GLY A 407 11.29 -24.50 -4.85
N PHE A 408 10.35 -23.77 -5.46
CA PHE A 408 10.17 -23.82 -6.91
C PHE A 408 11.19 -22.97 -7.64
N GLU A 409 11.71 -23.49 -8.75
CA GLU A 409 12.61 -22.80 -9.66
C GLU A 409 11.98 -22.68 -11.04
N ILE A 410 12.25 -21.57 -11.73
CA ILE A 410 11.79 -21.36 -13.11
C ILE A 410 12.66 -22.25 -14.02
N ILE A 411 12.02 -23.11 -14.82
CA ILE A 411 12.70 -23.97 -15.77
C ILE A 411 12.45 -23.57 -17.22
N ASP A 412 11.32 -22.89 -17.48
CA ASP A 412 10.96 -22.39 -18.80
C ASP A 412 10.04 -21.17 -18.67
N GLU A 413 9.91 -20.39 -19.75
CA GLU A 413 9.03 -19.24 -19.79
C GLU A 413 8.57 -18.92 -21.21
N ASN A 414 7.37 -18.37 -21.32
CA ASN A 414 6.85 -17.72 -22.51
C ASN A 414 6.64 -16.22 -22.27
N ASP A 415 5.95 -15.50 -23.15
CA ASP A 415 5.73 -14.06 -23.00
C ASP A 415 4.93 -13.70 -21.72
N GLU A 416 4.03 -14.55 -21.27
CA GLU A 416 3.09 -14.29 -20.18
C GLU A 416 3.35 -15.11 -18.93
N GLU A 417 3.94 -16.31 -19.01
CA GLU A 417 3.99 -17.28 -17.92
C GLU A 417 5.39 -17.83 -17.65
N TYR A 418 5.60 -18.27 -16.42
CA TYR A 418 6.71 -19.13 -16.00
C TYR A 418 6.20 -20.56 -15.85
N ILE A 419 6.99 -21.53 -16.33
CA ILE A 419 6.91 -22.93 -15.92
C ILE A 419 7.90 -23.14 -14.78
N MET A 420 7.41 -23.62 -13.65
CA MET A 420 8.23 -23.79 -12.46
C MET A 420 8.18 -25.23 -11.96
N THR A 421 9.30 -25.74 -11.43
CA THR A 421 9.38 -27.06 -10.80
C THR A 421 9.97 -26.96 -9.41
N CYS A 422 9.56 -27.88 -8.53
CA CYS A 422 10.15 -28.10 -7.23
C CYS A 422 10.65 -29.54 -7.16
N VAL A 423 11.95 -29.74 -6.89
CA VAL A 423 12.51 -31.04 -6.56
C VAL A 423 12.14 -31.38 -5.12
N LEU A 424 11.68 -32.60 -4.88
CA LEU A 424 11.06 -33.04 -3.63
C LEU A 424 12.04 -33.79 -2.70
#